data_fa5f32c9630699ea0f95aaed93a691b2
#
_entry.id   fa5f32c9630699ea0f95aaed93a691b2
#
_cell.length_a   1.000
_cell.length_b   1.000
_cell.length_c   1.000
_cell.angle_alpha   90.00
_cell.angle_beta   90.00
_cell.angle_gamma   90.00
#
_symmetry.space_group_name_H-M   'P 1'
#
loop_
_entity.id
_entity.type
_entity.pdbx_description
1 polymer ?
#
loop_
_entity_poly.entity_id
_entity_poly.type
_entity_poly.pdbx_seq_one_letter_code
_entity_poly.pdbx_strand_id
1 'polypeptide(L)'
;MESKNFYQEPSKWIMEQIESINIVKKNINILDFASGYGRHSVKLANEGKYVTCIDKDQEKLNFYKDLTNIQAICFDLENNNKWPLKHQGYDIVIVTNYLYRPKIKDLANLVNENGYLLYETFSEGNEKYGRPKNSNYLLKERELIDLFENTFDVIDYFNGFTKEPKESYIQRCNLKKRTVKKTVLKI
;
A
#
# COMPACT_ATOMS: atom_id res chain seq x y z
N MET A 1 32.30 -9.48 8.14
CA MET A 1 30.92 -9.05 8.37
C MET A 1 30.19 -9.22 7.04
N GLU A 2 29.41 -10.27 6.92
CA GLU A 2 28.57 -10.45 5.74
C GLU A 2 27.55 -9.30 5.72
N SER A 3 27.57 -8.49 4.68
CA SER A 3 26.53 -7.50 4.41
C SER A 3 25.23 -8.29 4.19
N LYS A 4 24.38 -8.36 5.23
CA LYS A 4 23.02 -8.85 5.06
C LYS A 4 22.39 -7.99 3.96
N ASN A 5 22.15 -8.60 2.83
CA ASN A 5 21.52 -7.97 1.69
C ASN A 5 20.06 -7.68 2.08
N PHE A 6 19.80 -6.51 2.69
CA PHE A 6 18.46 -6.06 3.12
C PHE A 6 17.59 -5.62 1.94
N TYR A 7 18.15 -5.61 0.74
CA TYR A 7 17.45 -5.19 -0.46
C TYR A 7 16.49 -6.31 -0.91
N GLN A 8 15.23 -6.14 -0.57
CA GLN A 8 14.16 -6.94 -1.16
C GLN A 8 13.70 -6.23 -2.45
N GLU A 9 13.54 -6.99 -3.51
CA GLU A 9 12.94 -6.47 -4.75
C GLU A 9 11.52 -5.97 -4.49
N PRO A 10 11.12 -4.85 -5.10
CA PRO A 10 9.74 -4.39 -5.04
C PRO A 10 8.80 -5.45 -5.64
N SER A 11 7.55 -5.45 -5.24
CA SER A 11 6.54 -6.30 -5.86
C SER A 11 6.41 -5.92 -7.33
N LYS A 12 6.64 -6.90 -8.21
CA LYS A 12 6.49 -6.72 -9.65
C LYS A 12 5.09 -6.23 -10.01
N TRP A 13 4.05 -6.83 -9.41
CA TRP A 13 2.68 -6.42 -9.62
C TRP A 13 2.44 -4.95 -9.22
N ILE A 14 2.91 -4.52 -8.05
CA ILE A 14 2.78 -3.11 -7.63
C ILE A 14 3.43 -2.18 -8.65
N MET A 15 4.64 -2.49 -9.13
CA MET A 15 5.33 -1.66 -10.11
C MET A 15 4.58 -1.60 -11.45
N GLU A 16 4.11 -2.75 -11.96
CA GLU A 16 3.29 -2.84 -13.17
C GLU A 16 1.98 -2.02 -13.06
N GLN A 17 1.31 -2.08 -11.89
CA GLN A 17 0.12 -1.26 -11.66
C GLN A 17 0.45 0.23 -11.70
N ILE A 18 1.54 0.67 -11.05
CA ILE A 18 1.94 2.09 -11.04
C ILE A 18 2.27 2.57 -12.46
N GLU A 19 2.95 1.77 -13.27
CA GLU A 19 3.26 2.09 -14.68
C GLU A 19 1.99 2.21 -15.53
N SER A 20 0.98 1.38 -15.27
CA SER A 20 -0.29 1.39 -15.99
C SER A 20 -1.22 2.56 -15.63
N ILE A 21 -1.01 3.16 -14.44
CA ILE A 21 -1.83 4.26 -13.95
C ILE A 21 -1.54 5.54 -14.72
N ASN A 22 -2.54 6.01 -15.46
CA ASN A 22 -2.46 7.29 -16.16
C ASN A 22 -3.08 8.41 -15.30
N ILE A 23 -2.25 9.03 -14.43
CA ILE A 23 -2.62 10.24 -13.69
C ILE A 23 -2.06 11.45 -14.43
N VAL A 24 -2.95 12.26 -14.99
CA VAL A 24 -2.57 13.52 -15.67
C VAL A 24 -2.24 14.58 -14.62
N LYS A 25 -1.07 14.46 -13.98
CA LYS A 25 -0.59 15.38 -12.96
C LYS A 25 0.94 15.46 -13.03
N LYS A 26 1.48 16.68 -12.95
CA LYS A 26 2.94 16.90 -13.02
C LYS A 26 3.70 16.23 -11.87
N ASN A 27 3.15 16.28 -10.68
CA ASN A 27 3.74 15.70 -9.47
C ASN A 27 2.72 14.75 -8.83
N ILE A 28 3.05 13.48 -8.77
CA ILE A 28 2.24 12.43 -8.14
C ILE A 28 2.75 12.23 -6.71
N ASN A 29 1.85 12.32 -5.73
CA ASN A 29 2.13 12.01 -4.32
C ASN A 29 1.85 10.55 -4.06
N ILE A 30 2.86 9.80 -3.66
CA ILE A 30 2.77 8.38 -3.34
C ILE A 30 2.95 8.18 -1.84
N LEU A 31 2.14 7.31 -1.24
CA LEU A 31 2.32 6.82 0.12
C LEU A 31 2.68 5.34 0.09
N ASP A 32 3.82 4.98 0.68
CA ASP A 32 4.18 3.59 0.99
C ASP A 32 3.85 3.33 2.47
N PHE A 33 2.73 2.64 2.70
CA PHE A 33 2.14 2.43 4.01
C PHE A 33 2.63 1.11 4.62
N ALA A 34 3.19 1.15 5.83
CA ALA A 34 3.96 0.07 6.46
C ALA A 34 5.16 -0.34 5.58
N SER A 35 5.96 0.66 5.22
CA SER A 35 6.97 0.59 4.16
C SER A 35 8.16 -0.34 4.44
N GLY A 36 8.38 -0.72 5.72
CA GLY A 36 9.48 -1.58 6.10
C GLY A 36 10.84 -1.03 5.66
N TYR A 37 11.63 -1.82 4.94
CA TYR A 37 12.92 -1.40 4.37
C TYR A 37 12.80 -0.55 3.11
N GLY A 38 11.58 -0.11 2.72
CA GLY A 38 11.37 0.84 1.63
C GLY A 38 11.59 0.27 0.23
N ARG A 39 11.39 -1.03 -0.01
CA ARG A 39 11.66 -1.66 -1.30
C ARG A 39 10.96 -0.97 -2.49
N HIS A 40 9.71 -0.52 -2.30
CA HIS A 40 8.97 0.26 -3.31
C HIS A 40 9.41 1.72 -3.30
N SER A 41 9.52 2.31 -2.11
CA SER A 41 9.88 3.71 -1.93
C SER A 41 11.20 4.08 -2.57
N VAL A 42 12.24 3.27 -2.33
CA VAL A 42 13.59 3.50 -2.90
C VAL A 42 13.56 3.43 -4.42
N LYS A 43 12.88 2.42 -4.98
CA LYS A 43 12.75 2.28 -6.44
C LYS A 43 12.05 3.48 -7.04
N LEU A 44 10.92 3.91 -6.48
CA LEU A 44 10.13 5.03 -6.96
C LEU A 44 10.85 6.38 -6.81
N ALA A 45 11.57 6.58 -5.71
CA ALA A 45 12.36 7.80 -5.49
C ALA A 45 13.52 7.91 -6.50
N ASN A 46 14.19 6.80 -6.82
CA ASN A 46 15.23 6.75 -7.85
C ASN A 46 14.69 7.05 -9.25
N GLU A 47 13.40 6.81 -9.48
CA GLU A 47 12.68 7.21 -10.71
C GLU A 47 12.17 8.66 -10.66
N GLY A 48 12.57 9.43 -9.64
CA GLY A 48 12.20 10.84 -9.49
C GLY A 48 10.79 11.08 -8.92
N LYS A 49 10.11 10.04 -8.40
CA LYS A 49 8.78 10.17 -7.79
C LYS A 49 8.92 10.59 -6.31
N TYR A 50 8.02 11.45 -5.84
CA TYR A 50 7.97 11.83 -4.43
C TYR A 50 7.18 10.81 -3.61
N VAL A 51 7.81 10.24 -2.57
CA VAL A 51 7.23 9.17 -1.76
C VAL A 51 7.25 9.53 -0.28
N THR A 52 6.07 9.51 0.34
CA THR A 52 5.94 9.48 1.80
C THR A 52 5.97 8.02 2.26
N CYS A 53 6.82 7.71 3.24
CA CYS A 53 6.97 6.38 3.81
C CYS A 53 6.58 6.42 5.27
N ILE A 54 5.80 5.46 5.74
CA ILE A 54 5.44 5.36 7.16
C ILE A 54 5.63 3.94 7.65
N ASP A 55 6.37 3.78 8.74
CA ASP A 55 6.60 2.50 9.43
C ASP A 55 6.88 2.75 10.91
N LYS A 56 6.65 1.76 11.78
CA LYS A 56 6.97 1.86 13.21
C LYS A 56 8.45 1.63 13.51
N ASP A 57 9.17 0.99 12.60
CA ASP A 57 10.55 0.57 12.78
C ASP A 57 11.50 1.65 12.28
N GLN A 58 12.00 2.47 13.22
CA GLN A 58 12.94 3.56 12.93
C GLN A 58 14.25 3.03 12.32
N GLU A 59 14.71 1.84 12.70
CA GLU A 59 15.95 1.27 12.15
C GLU A 59 15.80 0.99 10.66
N LYS A 60 14.65 0.46 10.24
CA LYS A 60 14.36 0.24 8.81
C LYS A 60 14.28 1.56 8.03
N LEU A 61 13.61 2.56 8.58
CA LEU A 61 13.50 3.88 7.95
C LEU A 61 14.87 4.54 7.77
N ASN A 62 15.80 4.36 8.70
CA ASN A 62 17.13 4.94 8.64
C ASN A 62 17.95 4.49 7.42
N PHE A 63 17.61 3.37 6.78
CA PHE A 63 18.33 2.91 5.59
C PHE A 63 18.08 3.79 4.35
N TYR A 64 16.96 4.53 4.31
CA TYR A 64 16.56 5.26 3.10
C TYR A 64 15.93 6.64 3.34
N LYS A 65 15.75 7.07 4.61
CA LYS A 65 15.11 8.36 4.95
C LYS A 65 15.81 9.60 4.35
N ASP A 66 17.11 9.50 4.10
CA ASP A 66 17.94 10.61 3.61
C ASP A 66 18.01 10.65 2.06
N LEU A 67 17.35 9.72 1.37
CA LEU A 67 17.25 9.75 -0.08
C LEU A 67 16.41 10.94 -0.55
N THR A 68 16.84 11.56 -1.65
CA THR A 68 16.07 12.62 -2.31
C THR A 68 14.68 12.09 -2.69
N ASN A 69 13.65 12.91 -2.55
CA ASN A 69 12.26 12.58 -2.83
C ASN A 69 11.60 11.60 -1.84
N ILE A 70 12.22 11.32 -0.69
CA ILE A 70 11.61 10.53 0.37
C ILE A 70 11.28 11.40 1.59
N GLN A 71 10.06 11.27 2.09
CA GLN A 71 9.64 11.73 3.40
C GLN A 71 9.35 10.53 4.29
N ALA A 72 10.24 10.21 5.24
CA ALA A 72 10.09 9.10 6.16
C ALA A 72 9.42 9.55 7.48
N ILE A 73 8.41 8.81 7.92
CA ILE A 73 7.64 9.05 9.14
C ILE A 73 7.71 7.79 10.02
N CYS A 74 8.30 7.90 11.21
CA CYS A 74 8.28 6.82 12.19
C CYS A 74 6.99 6.90 13.02
N PHE A 75 6.12 5.90 12.90
CA PHE A 75 4.85 5.90 13.61
C PHE A 75 4.25 4.48 13.69
N ASP A 76 3.72 4.11 14.85
CA ASP A 76 2.98 2.87 15.03
C ASP A 76 1.56 3.01 14.51
N LEU A 77 1.28 2.38 13.38
CA LEU A 77 0.00 2.42 12.67
C LEU A 77 -1.13 1.68 13.40
N GLU A 78 -0.78 0.85 14.38
CA GLU A 78 -1.72 0.01 15.13
C GLU A 78 -2.12 0.63 16.48
N ASN A 79 -1.51 1.75 16.86
CA ASN A 79 -1.93 2.48 18.04
C ASN A 79 -3.29 3.18 17.83
N ASN A 80 -3.91 3.66 18.92
CA ASN A 80 -5.22 4.31 18.85
C ASN A 80 -5.17 5.76 18.35
N ASN A 81 -3.98 6.33 18.12
CA ASN A 81 -3.83 7.70 17.66
C ASN A 81 -4.21 7.84 16.19
N LYS A 82 -4.60 9.06 15.80
CA LYS A 82 -4.79 9.41 14.39
C LYS A 82 -3.45 9.35 13.67
N TRP A 83 -3.43 8.78 12.48
CA TRP A 83 -2.23 8.76 11.65
C TRP A 83 -1.76 10.17 11.29
N PRO A 84 -0.45 10.47 11.36
CA PRO A 84 0.12 11.77 11.00
C PRO A 84 0.22 11.95 9.48
N LEU A 85 -0.84 11.61 8.77
CA LEU A 85 -0.93 11.59 7.32
C LEU A 85 -2.02 12.55 6.84
N LYS A 86 -1.84 13.12 5.64
CA LYS A 86 -2.81 14.02 5.05
C LYS A 86 -4.06 13.26 4.62
N HIS A 87 -5.22 13.75 5.02
CA HIS A 87 -6.49 13.31 4.45
C HIS A 87 -6.57 13.73 2.98
N GLN A 88 -6.89 12.78 2.08
CA GLN A 88 -6.90 13.02 0.63
C GLN A 88 -5.61 13.71 0.15
N GLY A 89 -4.46 13.17 0.57
CA GLY A 89 -3.15 13.74 0.27
C GLY A 89 -2.35 12.97 -0.78
N TYR A 90 -2.81 11.75 -1.13
CA TYR A 90 -2.02 10.82 -1.94
C TYR A 90 -2.79 10.37 -3.18
N ASP A 91 -2.10 10.42 -4.32
CA ASP A 91 -2.64 9.98 -5.60
C ASP A 91 -2.53 8.45 -5.73
N ILE A 92 -1.53 7.85 -5.06
CA ILE A 92 -1.35 6.40 -4.95
C ILE A 92 -1.00 6.06 -3.50
N VAL A 93 -1.71 5.10 -2.92
CA VAL A 93 -1.39 4.49 -1.63
C VAL A 93 -1.03 3.03 -1.88
N ILE A 94 0.18 2.64 -1.46
CA ILE A 94 0.71 1.28 -1.57
C ILE A 94 0.63 0.63 -0.19
N VAL A 95 0.08 -0.57 -0.10
CA VAL A 95 0.08 -1.39 1.11
C VAL A 95 0.54 -2.80 0.75
N THR A 96 1.68 -3.23 1.30
CA THR A 96 2.17 -4.59 1.04
C THR A 96 2.55 -5.33 2.31
N ASN A 97 2.20 -6.62 2.38
CA ASN A 97 2.53 -7.50 3.51
C ASN A 97 2.10 -6.94 4.88
N TYR A 98 1.00 -6.19 4.91
CA TYR A 98 0.45 -5.57 6.10
C TYR A 98 -1.06 -5.77 6.16
N LEU A 99 -1.60 -6.07 7.35
CA LEU A 99 -3.04 -6.19 7.58
C LEU A 99 -3.35 -5.82 9.03
N TYR A 100 -4.08 -4.72 9.23
CA TYR A 100 -4.63 -4.32 10.53
C TYR A 100 -6.10 -3.91 10.38
N ARG A 101 -7.00 -4.86 10.58
CA ARG A 101 -8.44 -4.72 10.34
C ARG A 101 -9.11 -3.57 11.09
N PRO A 102 -8.75 -3.24 12.36
CA PRO A 102 -9.41 -2.15 13.08
C PRO A 102 -9.38 -0.79 12.37
N LYS A 103 -8.36 -0.55 11.53
CA LYS A 103 -8.18 0.74 10.83
C LYS A 103 -8.09 0.61 9.30
N ILE A 104 -8.33 -0.57 8.74
CA ILE A 104 -8.14 -0.80 7.29
C ILE A 104 -9.00 0.14 6.42
N LYS A 105 -10.21 0.44 6.86
CA LYS A 105 -11.12 1.35 6.14
C LYS A 105 -10.64 2.80 6.12
N ASP A 106 -9.80 3.20 7.09
CA ASP A 106 -9.25 4.56 7.15
C ASP A 106 -8.28 4.85 6.00
N LEU A 107 -7.73 3.81 5.36
CA LEU A 107 -6.91 3.95 4.15
C LEU A 107 -7.65 4.72 3.04
N ALA A 108 -8.97 4.54 2.93
CA ALA A 108 -9.78 5.27 1.96
C ALA A 108 -9.71 6.79 2.14
N ASN A 109 -9.49 7.27 3.38
CA ASN A 109 -9.39 8.68 3.69
C ASN A 109 -8.06 9.30 3.25
N LEU A 110 -7.04 8.50 2.98
CA LEU A 110 -5.72 8.96 2.56
C LEU A 110 -5.66 9.19 1.05
N VAL A 111 -6.43 8.41 0.28
CA VAL A 111 -6.44 8.44 -1.18
C VAL A 111 -7.20 9.65 -1.69
N ASN A 112 -6.66 10.37 -2.68
CA ASN A 112 -7.33 11.45 -3.41
C ASN A 112 -8.53 10.92 -4.21
N GLU A 113 -9.48 11.80 -4.54
CA GLU A 113 -10.48 11.46 -5.57
C GLU A 113 -9.77 11.11 -6.88
N ASN A 114 -10.22 10.08 -7.58
CA ASN A 114 -9.56 9.46 -8.74
C ASN A 114 -8.17 8.87 -8.47
N GLY A 115 -7.69 8.88 -7.22
CA GLY A 115 -6.45 8.21 -6.81
C GLY A 115 -6.64 6.70 -6.66
N TYR A 116 -5.55 6.01 -6.33
CA TYR A 116 -5.50 4.55 -6.31
C TYR A 116 -5.01 4.02 -4.97
N LEU A 117 -5.61 2.91 -4.53
CA LEU A 117 -5.13 2.07 -3.45
C LEU A 117 -4.67 0.75 -4.05
N LEU A 118 -3.36 0.50 -3.99
CA LEU A 118 -2.72 -0.74 -4.42
C LEU A 118 -2.44 -1.59 -3.19
N TYR A 119 -3.18 -2.66 -3.01
CA TYR A 119 -3.08 -3.52 -1.83
C TYR A 119 -2.66 -4.93 -2.23
N GLU A 120 -1.56 -5.44 -1.65
CA GLU A 120 -1.07 -6.79 -1.82
C GLU A 120 -0.66 -7.38 -0.47
N THR A 121 -1.33 -8.43 -0.01
CA THR A 121 -0.91 -9.13 1.22
C THR A 121 -1.36 -10.59 1.19
N PHE A 122 -0.98 -11.33 2.23
CA PHE A 122 -1.29 -12.75 2.36
C PHE A 122 -2.78 -12.99 2.59
N SER A 123 -3.29 -14.09 2.05
CA SER A 123 -4.67 -14.56 2.23
C SER A 123 -4.73 -15.99 2.77
N GLU A 124 -5.91 -16.42 3.17
CA GLU A 124 -6.18 -17.77 3.66
C GLU A 124 -5.68 -18.81 2.63
N GLY A 125 -4.97 -19.81 3.11
CA GLY A 125 -4.20 -20.76 2.30
C GLY A 125 -2.69 -20.57 2.39
N ASN A 126 -2.22 -19.35 2.76
CA ASN A 126 -0.78 -19.05 2.89
C ASN A 126 -0.12 -19.83 4.04
N GLU A 127 -0.85 -20.23 5.05
CA GLU A 127 -0.35 -21.02 6.19
C GLU A 127 0.33 -22.32 5.76
N LYS A 128 0.03 -22.83 4.56
CA LYS A 128 0.64 -24.01 3.94
C LYS A 128 2.04 -23.75 3.37
N TYR A 129 2.33 -22.49 3.03
CA TYR A 129 3.54 -22.08 2.33
C TYR A 129 4.53 -21.33 3.22
N GLY A 130 4.07 -20.78 4.37
CA GLY A 130 4.96 -20.05 5.25
C GLY A 130 4.26 -19.17 6.28
N ARG A 131 4.93 -18.09 6.65
CA ARG A 131 4.37 -17.05 7.53
C ARG A 131 3.78 -15.92 6.68
N PRO A 132 2.72 -15.26 7.17
CA PRO A 132 1.99 -15.49 8.43
C PRO A 132 1.13 -16.76 8.37
N LYS A 133 0.93 -17.41 9.55
CA LYS A 133 0.04 -18.55 9.73
C LYS A 133 -1.23 -18.19 10.52
N ASN A 134 -1.18 -17.08 11.26
CA ASN A 134 -2.30 -16.62 12.05
C ASN A 134 -3.35 -15.97 11.13
N SER A 135 -4.59 -16.43 11.20
CA SER A 135 -5.73 -15.94 10.42
C SER A 135 -5.98 -14.43 10.56
N ASN A 136 -5.58 -13.82 11.68
CA ASN A 136 -5.69 -12.37 11.87
C ASN A 136 -4.85 -11.57 10.85
N TYR A 137 -3.82 -12.19 10.26
CA TYR A 137 -2.94 -11.58 9.25
C TYR A 137 -3.16 -12.18 7.85
N LEU A 138 -4.24 -12.93 7.66
CA LEU A 138 -4.62 -13.51 6.38
C LEU A 138 -5.97 -12.95 5.94
N LEU A 139 -6.03 -12.40 4.73
CA LEU A 139 -7.28 -11.93 4.15
C LEU A 139 -8.18 -13.13 3.80
N LYS A 140 -9.47 -12.98 4.03
CA LYS A 140 -10.49 -13.89 3.49
C LYS A 140 -10.67 -13.63 2.00
N GLU A 141 -11.21 -14.61 1.29
CA GLU A 141 -11.57 -14.42 -0.10
C GLU A 141 -12.44 -13.17 -0.29
N ARG A 142 -12.11 -12.34 -1.29
CA ARG A 142 -12.78 -11.06 -1.64
C ARG A 142 -12.75 -9.97 -0.56
N GLU A 143 -12.10 -10.17 0.60
CA GLU A 143 -12.16 -9.22 1.71
C GLU A 143 -11.78 -7.78 1.32
N LEU A 144 -10.77 -7.59 0.46
CA LEU A 144 -10.41 -6.24 -0.01
C LEU A 144 -11.51 -5.59 -0.86
N ILE A 145 -12.21 -6.37 -1.69
CA ILE A 145 -13.34 -5.87 -2.47
C ILE A 145 -14.45 -5.44 -1.52
N ASP A 146 -14.88 -6.33 -0.63
CA ASP A 146 -16.01 -6.09 0.28
C ASP A 146 -15.77 -4.90 1.24
N LEU A 147 -14.50 -4.67 1.61
CA LEU A 147 -14.13 -3.53 2.45
C LEU A 147 -14.25 -2.18 1.73
N PHE A 148 -13.98 -2.13 0.42
CA PHE A 148 -13.79 -0.88 -0.32
C PHE A 148 -14.78 -0.64 -1.45
N GLU A 149 -15.64 -1.59 -1.84
CA GLU A 149 -16.57 -1.49 -2.98
C GLU A 149 -17.51 -0.28 -2.93
N ASN A 150 -17.86 0.23 -1.74
CA ASN A 150 -18.70 1.40 -1.59
C ASN A 150 -17.99 2.73 -1.94
N THR A 151 -16.66 2.74 -1.94
CA THR A 151 -15.85 3.97 -2.12
C THR A 151 -14.98 3.91 -3.38
N PHE A 152 -14.62 2.71 -3.82
CA PHE A 152 -13.72 2.48 -4.93
C PHE A 152 -14.35 1.64 -6.03
N ASP A 153 -13.84 1.81 -7.24
CA ASP A 153 -14.01 0.87 -8.34
C ASP A 153 -12.85 -0.11 -8.34
N VAL A 154 -13.13 -1.39 -8.51
CA VAL A 154 -12.11 -2.45 -8.63
C VAL A 154 -11.57 -2.44 -10.06
N ILE A 155 -10.28 -2.15 -10.22
CA ILE A 155 -9.61 -2.12 -11.52
C ILE A 155 -8.96 -3.46 -11.82
N ASP A 156 -8.32 -4.08 -10.81
CA ASP A 156 -7.69 -5.39 -10.92
C ASP A 156 -7.82 -6.12 -9.59
N TYR A 157 -8.01 -7.43 -9.65
CA TYR A 157 -8.14 -8.28 -8.47
C TYR A 157 -7.59 -9.67 -8.74
N PHE A 158 -6.85 -10.18 -7.77
CA PHE A 158 -6.38 -11.55 -7.74
C PHE A 158 -6.43 -12.10 -6.32
N ASN A 159 -6.88 -13.35 -6.16
CA ASN A 159 -6.75 -14.13 -4.93
C ASN A 159 -6.32 -15.53 -5.29
N GLY A 160 -5.15 -15.96 -4.81
CA GLY A 160 -4.65 -17.26 -5.19
C GLY A 160 -3.17 -17.50 -4.88
N PHE A 161 -2.71 -18.64 -5.36
CA PHE A 161 -1.32 -19.08 -5.25
C PHE A 161 -0.41 -18.31 -6.23
N THR A 162 0.78 -17.93 -5.75
CA THR A 162 1.87 -17.36 -6.56
C THR A 162 3.19 -18.05 -6.24
N LYS A 163 4.07 -18.13 -7.23
CA LYS A 163 5.44 -18.59 -7.04
C LYS A 163 6.44 -17.44 -6.80
N GLU A 164 6.06 -16.22 -7.16
CA GLU A 164 6.94 -15.05 -7.08
C GLU A 164 6.51 -14.07 -6.00
N PRO A 165 7.48 -13.49 -5.25
CA PRO A 165 8.92 -13.77 -5.21
C PRO A 165 9.25 -15.09 -4.47
N LYS A 166 8.26 -15.72 -3.87
CA LYS A 166 8.29 -17.04 -3.22
C LYS A 166 6.89 -17.63 -3.22
N GLU A 167 6.81 -18.94 -3.08
CA GLU A 167 5.52 -19.63 -2.95
C GLU A 167 4.71 -19.06 -1.79
N SER A 168 3.52 -18.58 -2.10
CA SER A 168 2.59 -17.98 -1.15
C SER A 168 1.17 -17.94 -1.69
N TYR A 169 0.20 -17.78 -0.80
CA TYR A 169 -1.18 -17.49 -1.17
C TYR A 169 -1.49 -16.05 -0.81
N ILE A 170 -1.89 -15.24 -1.78
CA ILE A 170 -2.01 -13.79 -1.65
C ILE A 170 -3.31 -13.27 -2.23
N GLN A 171 -3.70 -12.08 -1.77
CA GLN A 171 -4.72 -11.27 -2.40
C GLN A 171 -4.12 -9.95 -2.87
N ARG A 172 -4.44 -9.53 -4.09
CA ARG A 172 -4.07 -8.28 -4.74
C ARG A 172 -5.31 -7.53 -5.16
N CYS A 173 -5.33 -6.23 -4.94
CA CYS A 173 -6.42 -5.39 -5.41
C CYS A 173 -5.92 -4.01 -5.82
N ASN A 174 -6.19 -3.60 -7.06
CA ASN A 174 -6.05 -2.24 -7.54
C ASN A 174 -7.43 -1.57 -7.49
N LEU A 175 -7.55 -0.55 -6.67
CA LEU A 175 -8.78 0.13 -6.32
C LEU A 175 -8.68 1.60 -6.70
N LYS A 176 -9.55 2.09 -7.59
CA LYS A 176 -9.64 3.50 -7.98
C LYS A 176 -10.72 4.20 -7.20
N LYS A 177 -10.36 5.26 -6.46
CA LYS A 177 -11.33 6.02 -5.66
C LYS A 177 -12.31 6.79 -6.55
N ARG A 178 -13.61 6.61 -6.24
CA ARG A 178 -14.67 7.33 -6.94
C ARG A 178 -14.67 8.81 -6.58
N THR A 179 -15.04 9.64 -7.53
CA THR A 179 -15.33 11.05 -7.28
C THR A 179 -16.72 11.19 -6.65
N VAL A 180 -16.81 11.84 -5.51
CA VAL A 180 -18.08 12.19 -4.91
C VAL A 180 -18.69 13.35 -5.71
N LYS A 181 -19.74 13.08 -6.50
CA LYS A 181 -20.52 14.15 -7.14
C LYS A 181 -21.17 14.98 -6.04
N LYS A 182 -20.66 16.19 -5.81
CA LYS A 182 -21.36 17.17 -4.97
C LYS A 182 -22.67 17.54 -5.70
N THR A 183 -23.79 16.99 -5.24
CA THR A 183 -25.10 17.46 -5.68
C THR A 183 -25.27 18.88 -5.14
N VAL A 184 -25.05 19.87 -5.98
CA VAL A 184 -25.41 21.26 -5.65
C VAL A 184 -26.92 21.31 -5.69
N LEU A 185 -27.57 21.24 -4.53
CA LEU A 185 -28.97 21.61 -4.40
C LEU A 185 -29.05 23.11 -4.74
N LYS A 186 -29.55 23.43 -5.93
CA LYS A 186 -30.01 24.79 -6.24
C LYS A 186 -31.24 25.03 -5.39
N ILE A 187 -31.10 25.82 -4.34
CA ILE A 187 -32.20 26.41 -3.57
C ILE A 187 -32.68 27.62 -4.36
#